data_3378d68f62e4bad1f699fc48b50fd54d
#
_entry.id   3378d68f62e4bad1f699fc48b50fd54d
#
_cell.length_a   1.000
_cell.length_b   1.000
_cell.length_c   1.000
_cell.angle_alpha   90.00
_cell.angle_beta   90.00
_cell.angle_gamma   90.00
#
_symmetry.space_group_name_H-M   'P 1'
#
loop_
_entity.id
_entity.type
_entity.pdbx_description
1 polymer ?
#
loop_
_entity_poly.entity_id
_entity_poly.type
_entity_poly.pdbx_seq_one_letter_code
_entity_poly.pdbx_strand_id
1 'polypeptide(L)'
;MVSSSEIFEIIIVSMRDAFLAVTVFVAAMVLLFSWLQYITAGRFVDKIRASTGWQPVIGALMGITPGCGGAIVMMPMYARGYVTYGTVIATLIATLGDAAFVLIGAAITDSSFIAPVIAVHLISFVTGILWGYLVDSMKITPRNPLGKFGPTFRENNITIISEDNGEYSKDVFDDLGREEKTGWGYFLLHQGYTIWWIVTALGLFFAIMLLIWSGQDPDFSLDIDFNPLTLYGFITWIGLIGTSLSIILYISQKNWIRDDTEASIGDKLYSMRETLIHSASETAFVTFWVMSAYLIFEFSMLFSGLSEADLASYGDGLIAVIFAAVIGLIPGCGPQIIAITAYTKDLISFPALVANAISQDGDALFPLLARHRVASLWATVHTTIPALIVGIILMAVSYTHLTLPTKA
;
A
#
# COMPACT_ATOMS: atom_id res chain seq x y z
N MET A 1 7.49 -34.06 3.03
CA MET A 1 7.50 -33.82 1.56
C MET A 1 6.33 -32.92 1.24
N VAL A 2 6.60 -31.77 0.68
CA VAL A 2 5.56 -30.83 0.26
C VAL A 2 4.74 -31.48 -0.87
N SER A 3 3.42 -31.51 -0.73
CA SER A 3 2.52 -32.10 -1.73
C SER A 3 2.28 -31.14 -2.88
N SER A 4 2.12 -31.64 -4.09
CA SER A 4 1.74 -30.81 -5.23
C SER A 4 0.37 -30.15 -5.04
N SER A 5 -0.52 -30.74 -4.24
CA SER A 5 -1.82 -30.16 -3.88
C SER A 5 -1.67 -28.95 -2.97
N GLU A 6 -0.75 -28.97 -2.00
CA GLU A 6 -0.47 -27.83 -1.12
C GLU A 6 0.08 -26.64 -1.90
N ILE A 7 1.00 -26.89 -2.85
CA ILE A 7 1.53 -25.83 -3.73
C ILE A 7 0.41 -25.20 -4.57
N PHE A 8 -0.45 -26.04 -5.14
CA PHE A 8 -1.56 -25.55 -5.95
C PHE A 8 -2.55 -24.71 -5.13
N GLU A 9 -2.87 -25.18 -3.94
CA GLU A 9 -3.75 -24.50 -3.01
C GLU A 9 -3.20 -23.11 -2.63
N ILE A 10 -1.93 -23.02 -2.26
CA ILE A 10 -1.25 -21.75 -1.97
C ILE A 10 -1.36 -20.78 -3.14
N ILE A 11 -1.13 -21.24 -4.37
CA ILE A 11 -1.22 -20.36 -5.55
C ILE A 11 -2.65 -19.83 -5.72
N ILE A 12 -3.65 -20.71 -5.62
CA ILE A 12 -5.06 -20.32 -5.80
C ILE A 12 -5.52 -19.34 -4.72
N VAL A 13 -5.20 -19.62 -3.46
CA VAL A 13 -5.54 -18.76 -2.32
C VAL A 13 -4.84 -17.42 -2.48
N SER A 14 -3.54 -17.40 -2.76
CA SER A 14 -2.79 -16.17 -2.94
C SER A 14 -3.33 -15.32 -4.09
N MET A 15 -3.72 -15.91 -5.21
CA MET A 15 -4.36 -15.19 -6.32
C MET A 15 -5.71 -14.63 -5.94
N ARG A 16 -6.58 -15.43 -5.32
CA ARG A 16 -7.91 -15.02 -4.89
C ARG A 16 -7.83 -13.87 -3.90
N ASP A 17 -7.01 -14.03 -2.88
CA ASP A 17 -6.93 -13.09 -1.77
C ASP A 17 -6.20 -11.81 -2.17
N ALA A 18 -5.17 -11.87 -3.01
CA ALA A 18 -4.55 -10.68 -3.59
C ALA A 18 -5.59 -9.82 -4.33
N PHE A 19 -6.54 -10.41 -5.02
CA PHE A 19 -7.57 -9.65 -5.71
C PHE A 19 -8.66 -9.15 -4.76
N LEU A 20 -9.26 -10.03 -3.95
CA LEU A 20 -10.43 -9.71 -3.14
C LEU A 20 -10.10 -8.92 -1.88
N ALA A 21 -8.98 -9.24 -1.21
CA ALA A 21 -8.61 -8.53 0.02
C ALA A 21 -7.87 -7.21 -0.25
N VAL A 22 -7.19 -7.08 -1.40
CA VAL A 22 -6.32 -5.93 -1.67
C VAL A 22 -6.73 -5.19 -2.94
N THR A 23 -6.66 -5.84 -4.10
CA THR A 23 -6.80 -5.18 -5.41
C THR A 23 -8.07 -4.35 -5.54
N VAL A 24 -9.23 -4.90 -5.16
CA VAL A 24 -10.51 -4.22 -5.33
C VAL A 24 -10.64 -2.95 -4.47
N PHE A 25 -10.05 -2.95 -3.28
CA PHE A 25 -10.03 -1.78 -2.40
C PHE A 25 -9.03 -0.74 -2.90
N VAL A 26 -7.84 -1.17 -3.31
CA VAL A 26 -6.84 -0.30 -3.94
C VAL A 26 -7.41 0.34 -5.20
N ALA A 27 -8.08 -0.44 -6.06
CA ALA A 27 -8.73 0.07 -7.27
C ALA A 27 -9.73 1.18 -6.96
N ALA A 28 -10.60 0.96 -5.96
CA ALA A 28 -11.59 1.95 -5.54
C ALA A 28 -10.91 3.24 -5.01
N MET A 29 -9.85 3.10 -4.23
CA MET A 29 -9.11 4.25 -3.69
C MET A 29 -8.33 4.99 -4.76
N VAL A 30 -7.59 4.29 -5.62
CA VAL A 30 -6.86 4.90 -6.73
C VAL A 30 -7.83 5.63 -7.66
N LEU A 31 -8.98 5.01 -7.97
CA LEU A 31 -10.02 5.66 -8.80
C LEU A 31 -10.57 6.91 -8.13
N LEU A 32 -10.87 6.85 -6.82
CA LEU A 32 -11.37 8.00 -6.06
C LEU A 32 -10.38 9.17 -6.11
N PHE A 33 -9.09 8.91 -5.88
CA PHE A 33 -8.05 9.94 -5.92
C PHE A 33 -7.84 10.47 -7.34
N SER A 34 -7.79 9.62 -8.34
CA SER A 34 -7.67 10.02 -9.74
C SER A 34 -8.89 10.85 -10.18
N TRP A 35 -10.09 10.47 -9.73
CA TRP A 35 -11.32 11.22 -9.99
C TRP A 35 -11.30 12.59 -9.28
N LEU A 36 -10.84 12.64 -8.03
CA LEU A 36 -10.68 13.90 -7.29
C LEU A 36 -9.68 14.81 -7.99
N GLN A 37 -8.57 14.26 -8.47
CA GLN A 37 -7.57 14.99 -9.24
C GLN A 37 -8.15 15.52 -10.54
N TYR A 38 -8.95 14.72 -11.25
CA TYR A 38 -9.67 15.13 -12.47
C TYR A 38 -10.62 16.30 -12.20
N ILE A 39 -11.48 16.24 -11.18
CA ILE A 39 -12.44 17.30 -10.83
C ILE A 39 -11.73 18.58 -10.36
N THR A 40 -10.69 18.45 -9.55
CA THR A 40 -9.96 19.59 -9.01
C THR A 40 -9.03 20.22 -10.05
N ALA A 41 -8.90 19.59 -11.24
CA ALA A 41 -8.05 20.04 -12.33
C ALA A 41 -6.61 20.37 -11.86
N GLY A 42 -6.04 19.50 -11.02
CA GLY A 42 -4.70 19.67 -10.46
C GLY A 42 -4.60 20.66 -9.27
N ARG A 43 -5.65 21.43 -8.95
CA ARG A 43 -5.62 22.38 -7.83
C ARG A 43 -5.29 21.75 -6.47
N PHE A 44 -5.59 20.47 -6.30
CA PHE A 44 -5.23 19.72 -5.08
C PHE A 44 -3.71 19.52 -5.00
N VAL A 45 -3.10 19.08 -6.08
CA VAL A 45 -1.65 18.90 -6.20
C VAL A 45 -0.94 20.24 -6.03
N ASP A 46 -1.44 21.31 -6.67
CA ASP A 46 -0.88 22.66 -6.54
C ASP A 46 -0.95 23.18 -5.11
N LYS A 47 -2.05 22.92 -4.38
CA LYS A 47 -2.18 23.28 -2.98
C LYS A 47 -1.19 22.53 -2.08
N ILE A 48 -1.01 21.24 -2.31
CA ILE A 48 0.00 20.43 -1.57
C ILE A 48 1.39 20.99 -1.85
N ARG A 49 1.71 21.23 -3.11
CA ARG A 49 2.98 21.80 -3.55
C ARG A 49 3.25 23.18 -2.95
N ALA A 50 2.24 24.05 -2.90
CA ALA A 50 2.34 25.39 -2.31
C ALA A 50 2.46 25.39 -0.78
N SER A 51 2.06 24.30 -0.12
CA SER A 51 1.97 24.17 1.34
C SER A 51 3.19 23.48 1.94
N THR A 52 4.40 23.89 1.60
CA THR A 52 5.64 23.22 2.01
C THR A 52 5.74 22.96 3.52
N GLY A 53 5.26 23.87 4.35
CA GLY A 53 5.26 23.71 5.80
C GLY A 53 4.26 22.67 6.34
N TRP A 54 3.23 22.31 5.57
CA TRP A 54 2.18 21.37 5.97
C TRP A 54 2.30 20.00 5.29
N GLN A 55 3.27 19.84 4.41
CA GLN A 55 3.42 18.64 3.61
C GLN A 55 3.52 17.34 4.45
N PRO A 56 4.32 17.22 5.53
CA PRO A 56 4.34 16.02 6.36
C PRO A 56 3.01 15.69 7.01
N VAL A 57 2.22 16.73 7.42
CA VAL A 57 0.87 16.51 7.97
C VAL A 57 -0.07 15.95 6.89
N ILE A 58 -0.02 16.52 5.69
CA ILE A 58 -0.84 16.04 4.56
C ILE A 58 -0.43 14.61 4.19
N GLY A 59 0.88 14.31 4.18
CA GLY A 59 1.38 12.96 3.96
C GLY A 59 0.84 11.97 4.97
N ALA A 60 0.92 12.30 6.25
CA ALA A 60 0.37 11.45 7.32
C ALA A 60 -1.15 11.28 7.20
N LEU A 61 -1.89 12.32 6.82
CA LEU A 61 -3.34 12.21 6.53
C LEU A 61 -3.63 11.27 5.36
N MET A 62 -2.81 11.30 4.32
CA MET A 62 -2.92 10.34 3.22
C MET A 62 -2.59 8.92 3.67
N GLY A 63 -1.59 8.76 4.56
CA GLY A 63 -1.22 7.47 5.13
C GLY A 63 -2.31 6.83 5.99
N ILE A 64 -3.03 7.61 6.80
CA ILE A 64 -4.11 7.10 7.66
C ILE A 64 -5.31 6.54 6.89
N THR A 65 -5.48 6.95 5.62
CA THR A 65 -6.62 6.42 4.85
C THR A 65 -6.52 4.90 4.75
N PRO A 66 -7.59 4.16 5.11
CA PRO A 66 -7.58 2.71 5.00
C PRO A 66 -7.24 2.27 3.57
N GLY A 67 -6.37 1.27 3.46
CA GLY A 67 -5.80 0.86 2.18
C GLY A 67 -4.51 1.63 1.83
N CYS A 68 -3.79 1.12 0.82
CA CYS A 68 -2.52 1.72 0.40
C CYS A 68 -2.66 2.89 -0.59
N GLY A 69 -3.89 3.16 -1.07
CA GLY A 69 -4.13 4.13 -2.16
C GLY A 69 -3.60 5.54 -1.87
N GLY A 70 -3.85 6.06 -0.66
CA GLY A 70 -3.34 7.37 -0.25
C GLY A 70 -1.81 7.44 -0.24
N ALA A 71 -1.17 6.39 0.25
CA ALA A 71 0.28 6.30 0.30
C ALA A 71 0.89 6.11 -1.12
N ILE A 72 0.28 5.28 -1.96
CA ILE A 72 0.73 5.03 -3.34
C ILE A 72 0.77 6.33 -4.15
N VAL A 73 -0.22 7.22 -3.98
CA VAL A 73 -0.28 8.51 -4.71
C VAL A 73 0.87 9.45 -4.31
N MET A 74 1.33 9.40 -3.05
CA MET A 74 2.40 10.29 -2.57
C MET A 74 3.77 9.93 -3.17
N MET A 75 4.01 8.67 -3.55
CA MET A 75 5.30 8.21 -4.06
C MET A 75 5.67 8.84 -5.42
N PRO A 76 4.79 8.84 -6.44
CA PRO A 76 5.05 9.55 -7.69
C PRO A 76 5.17 11.07 -7.49
N MET A 77 4.40 11.67 -6.57
CA MET A 77 4.51 13.11 -6.27
C MET A 77 5.91 13.47 -5.74
N TYR A 78 6.50 12.61 -4.91
CA TYR A 78 7.88 12.77 -4.49
C TYR A 78 8.86 12.63 -5.66
N ALA A 79 8.70 11.60 -6.47
CA ALA A 79 9.58 11.37 -7.63
C ALA A 79 9.62 12.56 -8.60
N ARG A 80 8.56 13.38 -8.63
CA ARG A 80 8.45 14.62 -9.41
C ARG A 80 8.84 15.89 -8.66
N GLY A 81 9.23 15.76 -7.40
CA GLY A 81 9.61 16.92 -6.58
C GLY A 81 8.43 17.78 -6.10
N TYR A 82 7.20 17.26 -6.10
CA TYR A 82 6.03 18.00 -5.61
C TYR A 82 5.91 17.96 -4.09
N VAL A 83 6.41 16.91 -3.46
CA VAL A 83 6.43 16.76 -2.01
C VAL A 83 7.83 16.47 -1.50
N THR A 84 8.07 16.79 -0.23
CA THR A 84 9.36 16.55 0.44
C THR A 84 9.55 15.06 0.75
N TYR A 85 10.79 14.67 1.02
CA TYR A 85 11.09 13.30 1.46
C TYR A 85 10.49 13.01 2.83
N GLY A 86 10.49 14.01 3.75
CA GLY A 86 9.81 13.88 5.03
C GLY A 86 8.31 13.63 4.89
N THR A 87 7.67 14.14 3.84
CA THR A 87 6.27 13.84 3.52
C THR A 87 6.09 12.37 3.17
N VAL A 88 6.98 11.79 2.35
CA VAL A 88 6.97 10.34 2.03
C VAL A 88 7.08 9.52 3.32
N ILE A 89 8.05 9.86 4.16
CA ILE A 89 8.27 9.15 5.43
C ILE A 89 7.06 9.27 6.36
N ALA A 90 6.48 10.48 6.48
CA ALA A 90 5.27 10.69 7.27
C ALA A 90 4.09 9.84 6.76
N THR A 91 3.96 9.71 5.45
CA THR A 91 2.92 8.89 4.82
C THR A 91 3.11 7.41 5.13
N LEU A 92 4.34 6.90 4.96
CA LEU A 92 4.66 5.48 5.19
C LEU A 92 4.48 5.10 6.67
N ILE A 93 4.95 5.91 7.61
CA ILE A 93 4.78 5.68 9.06
C ILE A 93 3.31 5.68 9.47
N ALA A 94 2.49 6.54 8.86
CA ALA A 94 1.08 6.69 9.23
C ALA A 94 0.18 5.62 8.57
N THR A 95 0.68 4.86 7.58
CA THR A 95 -0.17 3.90 6.87
C THR A 95 -0.24 2.57 7.60
N LEU A 96 -1.47 2.07 7.76
CA LEU A 96 -1.72 0.67 8.08
C LEU A 96 -2.05 -0.16 6.83
N GLY A 97 -2.08 0.46 5.68
CA GLY A 97 -2.43 -0.21 4.43
C GLY A 97 -3.75 -0.98 4.53
N ASP A 98 -3.80 -2.13 3.87
CA ASP A 98 -5.00 -2.97 3.82
C ASP A 98 -5.26 -3.71 5.15
N ALA A 99 -4.25 -3.86 5.97
CA ALA A 99 -4.39 -4.45 7.29
C ALA A 99 -5.27 -3.60 8.23
N ALA A 100 -5.47 -2.30 7.93
CA ALA A 100 -6.45 -1.46 8.61
C ALA A 100 -7.86 -2.04 8.50
N PHE A 101 -8.24 -2.64 7.37
CA PHE A 101 -9.56 -3.24 7.19
C PHE A 101 -9.77 -4.46 8.10
N VAL A 102 -8.72 -5.27 8.30
CA VAL A 102 -8.76 -6.42 9.20
C VAL A 102 -8.95 -5.98 10.64
N LEU A 103 -8.19 -4.96 11.07
CA LEU A 103 -8.30 -4.45 12.44
C LEU A 103 -9.63 -3.72 12.69
N ILE A 104 -10.14 -2.99 11.70
CA ILE A 104 -11.47 -2.36 11.76
C ILE A 104 -12.55 -3.44 11.76
N GLY A 105 -12.40 -4.49 10.95
CA GLY A 105 -13.31 -5.64 10.95
C GLY A 105 -13.39 -6.32 12.32
N ALA A 106 -12.24 -6.55 12.96
CA ALA A 106 -12.20 -7.07 14.33
C ALA A 106 -12.91 -6.15 15.33
N ALA A 107 -12.75 -4.81 15.20
CA ALA A 107 -13.42 -3.85 16.06
C ALA A 107 -14.95 -3.77 15.84
N ILE A 108 -15.44 -4.13 14.67
CA ILE A 108 -16.89 -4.26 14.40
C ILE A 108 -17.47 -5.48 15.10
N THR A 109 -16.70 -6.56 15.17
CA THR A 109 -17.12 -7.83 15.80
C THR A 109 -16.97 -7.77 17.32
N ASP A 110 -15.87 -7.23 17.81
CA ASP A 110 -15.55 -7.09 19.22
C ASP A 110 -15.13 -5.66 19.55
N SER A 111 -15.94 -4.98 20.34
CA SER A 111 -15.72 -3.59 20.76
C SER A 111 -14.41 -3.39 21.55
N SER A 112 -13.80 -4.45 22.08
CA SER A 112 -12.49 -4.37 22.77
C SER A 112 -11.38 -3.88 21.83
N PHE A 113 -11.49 -4.10 20.52
CA PHE A 113 -10.54 -3.66 19.51
C PHE A 113 -10.71 -2.20 19.06
N ILE A 114 -11.80 -1.51 19.44
CA ILE A 114 -12.00 -0.09 19.08
C ILE A 114 -10.85 0.79 19.61
N ALA A 115 -10.49 0.61 20.88
CA ALA A 115 -9.41 1.38 21.48
C ALA A 115 -8.03 1.09 20.82
N PRO A 116 -7.63 -0.15 20.58
CA PRO A 116 -6.43 -0.48 19.78
C PRO A 116 -6.44 0.12 18.38
N VAL A 117 -7.56 0.06 17.63
CA VAL A 117 -7.68 0.67 16.30
C VAL A 117 -7.37 2.15 16.36
N ILE A 118 -8.06 2.88 17.25
CA ILE A 118 -7.85 4.34 17.39
C ILE A 118 -6.42 4.63 17.83
N ALA A 119 -5.91 3.87 18.79
CA ALA A 119 -4.59 4.09 19.35
C ALA A 119 -3.47 3.87 18.32
N VAL A 120 -3.50 2.78 17.56
CA VAL A 120 -2.46 2.49 16.56
C VAL A 120 -2.46 3.55 15.45
N HIS A 121 -3.63 3.96 14.96
CA HIS A 121 -3.72 5.00 13.95
C HIS A 121 -3.22 6.36 14.49
N LEU A 122 -3.61 6.73 15.70
CA LEU A 122 -3.21 8.00 16.29
C LEU A 122 -1.70 8.03 16.58
N ILE A 123 -1.15 6.94 17.12
CA ILE A 123 0.28 6.84 17.41
C ILE A 123 1.09 6.89 16.11
N SER A 124 0.70 6.12 15.09
CA SER A 124 1.36 6.13 13.79
C SER A 124 1.27 7.51 13.12
N PHE A 125 0.12 8.17 13.19
CA PHE A 125 -0.10 9.52 12.64
C PHE A 125 0.82 10.56 13.29
N VAL A 126 0.81 10.62 14.62
CA VAL A 126 1.64 11.58 15.37
C VAL A 126 3.13 11.29 15.12
N THR A 127 3.52 10.02 15.17
CA THR A 127 4.90 9.61 14.90
C THR A 127 5.32 9.97 13.48
N GLY A 128 4.45 9.73 12.50
CA GLY A 128 4.69 10.07 11.09
C GLY A 128 4.92 11.56 10.90
N ILE A 129 4.07 12.42 11.49
CA ILE A 129 4.24 13.88 11.43
C ILE A 129 5.57 14.30 12.05
N LEU A 130 5.84 13.87 13.28
CA LEU A 130 7.04 14.26 14.00
C LEU A 130 8.31 13.82 13.26
N TRP A 131 8.33 12.58 12.81
CA TRP A 131 9.48 12.03 12.08
C TRP A 131 9.64 12.64 10.69
N GLY A 132 8.54 12.92 10.00
CA GLY A 132 8.56 13.61 8.71
C GLY A 132 9.17 15.00 8.80
N TYR A 133 8.76 15.78 9.80
CA TYR A 133 9.39 17.08 10.04
C TYR A 133 10.86 16.97 10.46
N LEU A 134 11.22 15.96 11.25
CA LEU A 134 12.61 15.72 11.62
C LEU A 134 13.46 15.45 10.38
N VAL A 135 13.02 14.56 9.47
CA VAL A 135 13.71 14.23 8.22
C VAL A 135 13.87 15.47 7.33
N ASP A 136 12.83 16.28 7.19
CA ASP A 136 12.90 17.52 6.40
C ASP A 136 13.82 18.56 7.05
N SER A 137 13.81 18.71 8.39
CA SER A 137 14.68 19.64 9.12
C SER A 137 16.15 19.24 9.01
N MET A 138 16.44 17.95 9.00
CA MET A 138 17.80 17.41 8.81
C MET A 138 18.25 17.46 7.35
N LYS A 139 17.37 17.90 6.43
CA LYS A 139 17.64 17.95 4.98
C LYS A 139 18.10 16.59 4.42
N ILE A 140 17.59 15.52 4.99
CA ILE A 140 17.89 14.16 4.51
C ILE A 140 17.10 13.91 3.24
N THR A 141 17.79 14.03 2.10
CA THR A 141 17.21 13.73 0.79
C THR A 141 18.12 12.73 0.09
N PRO A 142 17.65 11.50 -0.16
CA PRO A 142 18.46 10.50 -0.86
C PRO A 142 18.82 11.00 -2.26
N ARG A 143 20.13 11.01 -2.57
CA ARG A 143 20.61 11.36 -3.91
C ARG A 143 20.47 10.15 -4.83
N ASN A 144 19.88 10.36 -5.99
CA ASN A 144 19.86 9.33 -7.00
C ASN A 144 21.30 9.14 -7.55
N PRO A 145 21.91 7.96 -7.45
CA PRO A 145 23.27 7.71 -7.95
C PRO A 145 23.40 7.89 -9.49
N LEU A 146 22.27 7.88 -10.21
CA LEU A 146 22.24 8.08 -11.67
C LEU A 146 22.14 9.55 -12.08
N GLY A 147 22.12 10.50 -11.15
CA GLY A 147 22.36 11.93 -11.41
C GLY A 147 21.30 12.68 -12.24
N LYS A 148 20.23 12.04 -12.69
CA LYS A 148 19.29 12.65 -13.64
C LYS A 148 17.91 13.04 -13.09
N PHE A 149 17.45 12.54 -11.97
CA PHE A 149 16.14 12.87 -11.40
C PHE A 149 16.17 12.80 -9.86
N GLY A 150 16.59 13.87 -9.24
CA GLY A 150 16.32 14.16 -7.84
C GLY A 150 15.97 15.63 -7.73
N PRO A 151 14.98 16.05 -6.91
CA PRO A 151 14.73 17.47 -6.71
C PRO A 151 15.98 18.10 -6.13
N THR A 152 16.70 18.88 -6.93
CA THR A 152 17.71 19.81 -6.43
C THR A 152 16.97 20.93 -5.72
N PHE A 153 16.75 20.79 -4.40
CA PHE A 153 16.40 21.93 -3.57
C PHE A 153 17.59 22.88 -3.54
N ARG A 154 17.61 23.81 -4.45
CA ARG A 154 18.52 24.94 -4.39
C ARG A 154 17.88 25.95 -3.44
N GLU A 155 18.56 26.22 -2.34
CA GLU A 155 18.22 27.29 -1.42
C GLU A 155 17.97 28.57 -2.24
N ASN A 156 16.80 29.19 -2.07
CA ASN A 156 16.41 30.49 -2.59
C ASN A 156 16.06 30.66 -4.09
N ASN A 157 15.61 29.69 -4.78
CA ASN A 157 14.71 29.93 -5.94
C ASN A 157 14.26 28.59 -6.43
N ILE A 158 12.97 28.32 -6.27
CA ILE A 158 12.26 27.36 -7.10
C ILE A 158 12.26 27.98 -8.50
N THR A 159 13.35 27.82 -9.22
CA THR A 159 13.32 28.00 -10.65
C THR A 159 12.68 26.72 -11.16
N ILE A 160 11.37 26.76 -11.22
CA ILE A 160 10.58 25.91 -12.07
C ILE A 160 11.22 26.05 -13.45
N ILE A 161 11.76 24.97 -14.00
CA ILE A 161 11.81 24.82 -15.43
C ILE A 161 10.36 24.55 -15.84
N SER A 162 9.56 25.62 -15.78
CA SER A 162 8.20 25.74 -16.27
C SER A 162 8.06 27.04 -17.03
N GLU A 163 9.05 27.29 -17.85
CA GLU A 163 8.92 28.24 -18.96
C GLU A 163 9.60 27.57 -20.16
N ASP A 164 8.96 26.54 -20.62
CA ASP A 164 8.86 26.42 -22.05
C ASP A 164 7.39 26.08 -22.34
N ASN A 165 6.79 27.10 -22.90
CA ASN A 165 5.52 27.24 -23.55
C ASN A 165 4.75 25.94 -23.76
N GLY A 166 3.43 25.98 -23.54
CA GLY A 166 2.45 24.92 -23.75
C GLY A 166 2.42 24.24 -25.14
N GLU A 167 3.53 24.25 -25.85
CA GLU A 167 3.83 23.50 -27.07
C GLU A 167 4.48 22.13 -26.79
N TYR A 168 5.20 21.97 -25.65
CA TYR A 168 5.90 20.73 -25.38
C TYR A 168 4.98 19.56 -25.01
N SER A 169 3.81 19.84 -24.47
CA SER A 169 2.81 18.82 -24.16
C SER A 169 2.10 18.26 -25.40
N LYS A 170 1.91 19.09 -26.42
CA LYS A 170 1.21 18.69 -27.65
C LYS A 170 2.05 17.82 -28.57
N ASP A 171 3.35 18.14 -28.70
CA ASP A 171 4.26 17.41 -29.57
C ASP A 171 4.62 16.03 -29.00
N VAL A 172 4.76 15.91 -27.68
CA VAL A 172 5.00 14.62 -27.01
C VAL A 172 3.76 13.71 -27.10
N PHE A 173 2.54 14.29 -27.01
CA PHE A 173 1.29 13.52 -27.20
C PHE A 173 1.05 13.13 -28.67
N ASP A 174 1.44 13.97 -29.62
CA ASP A 174 1.32 13.66 -31.04
C ASP A 174 2.37 12.64 -31.53
N ASP A 175 3.56 12.62 -30.93
CA ASP A 175 4.58 11.60 -31.24
C ASP A 175 4.28 10.25 -30.56
N LEU A 176 3.78 10.22 -29.31
CA LEU A 176 3.33 9.01 -28.62
C LEU A 176 2.04 8.44 -29.28
N GLY A 177 1.24 9.28 -29.94
CA GLY A 177 0.07 8.86 -30.71
C GLY A 177 0.38 8.27 -32.08
N ARG A 178 1.62 8.28 -32.53
CA ARG A 178 2.01 7.82 -33.88
C ARG A 178 2.70 6.46 -33.93
N GLU A 179 3.24 5.93 -32.81
CA GLU A 179 3.83 4.60 -32.81
C GLU A 179 2.76 3.53 -32.49
N GLU A 180 2.37 2.82 -33.54
CA GLU A 180 1.62 1.55 -33.57
C GLU A 180 0.40 1.40 -32.64
N LYS A 181 -0.69 2.04 -33.03
CA LYS A 181 -2.07 1.76 -32.50
C LYS A 181 -2.60 0.35 -32.83
N THR A 182 -1.77 -0.61 -33.22
CA THR A 182 -2.17 -1.90 -33.80
C THR A 182 -1.60 -3.15 -33.16
N GLY A 183 -1.12 -3.08 -31.90
CA GLY A 183 -0.61 -4.25 -31.16
C GLY A 183 -1.66 -4.83 -30.20
N TRP A 184 -1.57 -6.14 -29.90
CA TRP A 184 -2.39 -6.80 -28.86
C TRP A 184 -2.29 -6.10 -27.51
N GLY A 185 -1.12 -5.54 -27.16
CA GLY A 185 -0.92 -4.79 -25.93
C GLY A 185 -1.76 -3.51 -25.87
N TYR A 186 -1.83 -2.76 -26.98
CA TYR A 186 -2.68 -1.57 -27.07
C TYR A 186 -4.17 -1.92 -26.95
N PHE A 187 -4.62 -2.99 -27.61
CA PHE A 187 -6.00 -3.46 -27.53
C PHE A 187 -6.36 -3.89 -26.10
N LEU A 188 -5.50 -4.67 -25.43
CA LEU A 188 -5.70 -5.10 -24.06
C LEU A 188 -5.76 -3.92 -23.09
N LEU A 189 -4.89 -2.92 -23.28
CA LEU A 189 -4.86 -1.74 -22.43
C LEU A 189 -6.11 -0.85 -22.62
N HIS A 190 -6.54 -0.64 -23.87
CA HIS A 190 -7.59 0.32 -24.18
C HIS A 190 -9.00 -0.26 -24.20
N GLN A 191 -9.15 -1.58 -24.27
CA GLN A 191 -10.44 -2.26 -24.20
C GLN A 191 -10.53 -3.26 -23.05
N GLY A 192 -9.43 -3.91 -22.68
CA GLY A 192 -9.37 -4.85 -21.58
C GLY A 192 -9.62 -4.21 -20.20
N TYR A 193 -9.30 -2.92 -20.03
CA TYR A 193 -9.58 -2.20 -18.79
C TYR A 193 -11.06 -2.18 -18.42
N THR A 194 -11.96 -2.17 -19.42
CA THR A 194 -13.40 -2.18 -19.15
C THR A 194 -13.84 -3.50 -18.53
N ILE A 195 -13.34 -4.62 -19.07
CA ILE A 195 -13.62 -5.96 -18.50
C ILE A 195 -13.02 -6.06 -17.10
N TRP A 196 -11.80 -5.56 -16.93
CA TRP A 196 -11.14 -5.53 -15.65
C TRP A 196 -11.95 -4.74 -14.60
N TRP A 197 -12.49 -3.56 -14.95
CA TRP A 197 -13.34 -2.76 -14.06
C TRP A 197 -14.66 -3.45 -13.72
N ILE A 198 -15.27 -4.18 -14.66
CA ILE A 198 -16.47 -4.99 -14.37
C ILE A 198 -16.16 -6.07 -13.35
N VAL A 199 -15.07 -6.83 -13.56
CA VAL A 199 -14.64 -7.86 -12.61
C VAL A 199 -14.25 -7.26 -11.26
N THR A 200 -13.59 -6.11 -11.25
CA THR A 200 -13.21 -5.38 -10.03
C THR A 200 -14.43 -4.87 -9.27
N ALA A 201 -15.44 -4.32 -9.95
CA ALA A 201 -16.68 -3.88 -9.29
C ALA A 201 -17.45 -5.06 -8.66
N LEU A 202 -17.53 -6.19 -9.36
CA LEU A 202 -18.08 -7.43 -8.81
C LEU A 202 -17.25 -7.93 -7.62
N GLY A 203 -15.93 -7.94 -7.78
CA GLY A 203 -15.00 -8.32 -6.70
C GLY A 203 -15.16 -7.44 -5.47
N LEU A 204 -15.26 -6.12 -5.64
CA LEU A 204 -15.48 -5.17 -4.54
C LEU A 204 -16.80 -5.44 -3.82
N PHE A 205 -17.87 -5.69 -4.55
CA PHE A 205 -19.16 -6.05 -3.95
C PHE A 205 -19.04 -7.30 -3.07
N PHE A 206 -18.42 -8.38 -3.58
CA PHE A 206 -18.25 -9.60 -2.80
C PHE A 206 -17.21 -9.43 -1.67
N ALA A 207 -16.16 -8.66 -1.87
CA ALA A 207 -15.18 -8.36 -0.84
C ALA A 207 -15.81 -7.63 0.36
N ILE A 208 -16.68 -6.64 0.11
CA ILE A 208 -17.43 -5.96 1.17
C ILE A 208 -18.40 -6.94 1.86
N MET A 209 -19.08 -7.79 1.10
CA MET A 209 -19.97 -8.80 1.66
C MET A 209 -19.21 -9.80 2.54
N LEU A 210 -18.04 -10.28 2.08
CA LEU A 210 -17.18 -11.16 2.87
C LEU A 210 -16.66 -10.47 4.14
N LEU A 211 -16.27 -9.20 4.04
CA LEU A 211 -15.83 -8.40 5.17
C LEU A 211 -16.92 -8.29 6.25
N ILE A 212 -18.18 -8.08 5.84
CA ILE A 212 -19.30 -8.02 6.76
C ILE A 212 -19.55 -9.41 7.40
N TRP A 213 -19.44 -10.49 6.64
CA TRP A 213 -19.65 -11.85 7.15
C TRP A 213 -18.52 -12.29 8.07
N SER A 214 -17.26 -12.08 7.70
CA SER A 214 -16.13 -12.38 8.57
C SER A 214 -16.17 -11.59 9.88
N GLY A 215 -16.72 -10.37 9.83
CA GLY A 215 -16.97 -9.58 11.03
C GLY A 215 -18.10 -10.11 11.93
N GLN A 216 -18.97 -10.98 11.42
CA GLN A 216 -20.07 -11.59 12.19
C GLN A 216 -19.75 -13.02 12.68
N ASP A 217 -18.81 -13.68 12.05
CA ASP A 217 -18.38 -15.05 12.37
C ASP A 217 -16.85 -15.12 12.41
N PRO A 218 -16.27 -15.14 13.64
CA PRO A 218 -14.81 -15.22 13.80
C PRO A 218 -14.18 -16.49 13.21
N ASP A 219 -14.98 -17.56 13.08
CA ASP A 219 -14.53 -18.83 12.49
C ASP A 219 -14.82 -18.91 10.97
N PHE A 220 -15.26 -17.79 10.39
CA PHE A 220 -15.52 -17.73 8.97
C PHE A 220 -14.26 -17.98 8.16
N SER A 221 -14.24 -19.07 7.39
CA SER A 221 -13.21 -19.38 6.41
C SER A 221 -13.80 -19.39 5.01
N LEU A 222 -13.10 -18.82 4.06
CA LEU A 222 -13.48 -18.90 2.67
C LEU A 222 -12.84 -20.13 2.05
N ASP A 223 -13.55 -21.24 2.05
CA ASP A 223 -13.09 -22.49 1.46
C ASP A 223 -12.87 -22.34 -0.05
N ILE A 224 -11.90 -23.09 -0.59
CA ILE A 224 -11.67 -23.18 -2.02
C ILE A 224 -12.77 -24.04 -2.63
N ASP A 225 -13.59 -23.43 -3.46
CA ASP A 225 -14.58 -24.13 -4.27
C ASP A 225 -14.39 -23.71 -5.74
N PHE A 226 -14.42 -24.67 -6.63
CA PHE A 226 -14.32 -24.43 -8.06
C PHE A 226 -15.66 -24.58 -8.80
N ASN A 227 -16.73 -24.90 -8.07
CA ASN A 227 -18.05 -24.96 -8.68
C ASN A 227 -18.61 -23.53 -8.90
N PRO A 228 -18.67 -23.01 -10.13
CA PRO A 228 -19.10 -21.64 -10.37
C PRO A 228 -20.59 -21.39 -10.04
N LEU A 229 -21.35 -22.42 -9.75
CA LEU A 229 -22.76 -22.31 -9.35
C LEU A 229 -22.93 -22.10 -7.84
N THR A 230 -21.91 -22.36 -7.06
CA THR A 230 -21.89 -22.02 -5.64
C THR A 230 -21.37 -20.59 -5.44
N LEU A 231 -21.76 -19.97 -4.34
CA LEU A 231 -21.29 -18.64 -4.02
C LEU A 231 -19.78 -18.57 -3.82
N TYR A 232 -19.23 -19.53 -3.07
CA TYR A 232 -17.78 -19.62 -2.79
C TYR A 232 -16.97 -19.89 -4.07
N GLY A 233 -17.46 -20.77 -4.92
CA GLY A 233 -16.82 -21.02 -6.21
C GLY A 233 -16.87 -19.82 -7.14
N PHE A 234 -17.99 -19.12 -7.20
CA PHE A 234 -18.11 -17.88 -7.96
C PHE A 234 -17.14 -16.79 -7.48
N ILE A 235 -17.01 -16.61 -6.17
CA ILE A 235 -16.06 -15.67 -5.56
C ILE A 235 -14.61 -16.09 -5.88
N THR A 236 -14.29 -17.38 -5.78
CA THR A 236 -12.96 -17.92 -6.15
C THR A 236 -12.64 -17.59 -7.60
N TRP A 237 -13.56 -17.82 -8.53
CA TRP A 237 -13.35 -17.49 -9.94
C TRP A 237 -13.19 -15.99 -10.20
N ILE A 238 -13.93 -15.14 -9.50
CA ILE A 238 -13.75 -13.66 -9.61
C ILE A 238 -12.30 -13.29 -9.20
N GLY A 239 -11.82 -13.83 -8.09
CA GLY A 239 -10.46 -13.58 -7.62
C GLY A 239 -9.41 -14.05 -8.63
N LEU A 240 -9.53 -15.28 -9.14
CA LEU A 240 -8.60 -15.84 -10.11
C LEU A 240 -8.61 -15.07 -11.44
N ILE A 241 -9.78 -14.77 -11.97
CA ILE A 241 -9.93 -14.01 -13.23
C ILE A 241 -9.40 -12.59 -13.03
N GLY A 242 -9.75 -11.95 -11.92
CA GLY A 242 -9.32 -10.59 -11.61
C GLY A 242 -7.81 -10.46 -11.49
N THR A 243 -7.16 -11.37 -10.74
CA THR A 243 -5.70 -11.42 -10.63
C THR A 243 -5.05 -11.72 -11.98
N SER A 244 -5.56 -12.70 -12.72
CA SER A 244 -5.02 -13.05 -14.04
C SER A 244 -5.11 -11.86 -15.01
N LEU A 245 -6.24 -11.15 -15.05
CA LEU A 245 -6.40 -9.94 -15.86
C LEU A 245 -5.45 -8.83 -15.42
N SER A 246 -5.25 -8.65 -14.11
CA SER A 246 -4.30 -7.68 -13.57
C SER A 246 -2.87 -8.00 -13.98
N ILE A 247 -2.46 -9.27 -13.92
CA ILE A 247 -1.14 -9.70 -14.37
C ILE A 247 -0.95 -9.44 -15.87
N ILE A 248 -1.97 -9.76 -16.69
CA ILE A 248 -1.93 -9.54 -18.14
C ILE A 248 -1.81 -8.04 -18.43
N LEU A 249 -2.61 -7.20 -17.76
CA LEU A 249 -2.51 -5.74 -17.89
C LEU A 249 -1.13 -5.25 -17.51
N TYR A 250 -0.58 -5.67 -16.36
CA TYR A 250 0.74 -5.26 -15.89
C TYR A 250 1.85 -5.64 -16.89
N ILE A 251 1.85 -6.88 -17.40
CA ILE A 251 2.85 -7.33 -18.37
C ILE A 251 2.72 -6.55 -19.69
N SER A 252 1.50 -6.30 -20.12
CA SER A 252 1.23 -5.53 -21.36
C SER A 252 1.72 -4.09 -21.24
N GLN A 253 1.62 -3.50 -20.05
CA GLN A 253 2.03 -2.12 -19.78
C GLN A 253 3.53 -1.91 -19.75
N LYS A 254 4.31 -2.95 -19.41
CA LYS A 254 5.76 -2.82 -19.21
C LYS A 254 6.51 -2.20 -20.39
N ASN A 255 5.91 -2.29 -21.59
CA ASN A 255 6.48 -1.73 -22.82
C ASN A 255 5.84 -0.39 -23.24
N TRP A 256 4.66 -0.02 -22.71
CA TRP A 256 3.83 1.07 -23.26
C TRP A 256 3.61 2.25 -22.30
N ILE A 257 3.58 1.98 -20.98
CA ILE A 257 3.30 3.02 -19.95
C ILE A 257 4.56 3.66 -19.39
N ARG A 258 5.73 3.22 -19.81
CA ARG A 258 6.99 3.75 -19.31
C ARG A 258 7.13 5.26 -19.57
N ASP A 259 6.48 5.76 -20.61
CA ASP A 259 6.48 7.17 -20.98
C ASP A 259 5.25 7.95 -20.48
N ASP A 260 4.06 7.32 -20.46
CA ASP A 260 2.82 7.96 -20.00
C ASP A 260 2.79 8.26 -18.49
N THR A 261 3.45 7.43 -17.67
CA THR A 261 3.50 7.64 -16.21
C THR A 261 4.43 8.78 -15.80
N GLU A 262 5.39 9.17 -16.62
CA GLU A 262 6.24 10.33 -16.33
C GLU A 262 5.54 11.66 -16.66
N ALA A 263 4.67 11.70 -17.65
CA ALA A 263 3.92 12.88 -18.04
C ALA A 263 2.63 13.09 -17.22
N SER A 264 1.97 12.02 -16.78
CA SER A 264 0.56 12.07 -16.42
C SER A 264 0.17 12.48 -15.00
N ILE A 265 1.08 12.60 -14.04
CA ILE A 265 0.72 13.03 -12.67
C ILE A 265 0.75 14.57 -12.50
N GLY A 266 1.41 15.29 -13.38
CA GLY A 266 1.44 16.76 -13.39
C GLY A 266 0.42 17.38 -14.33
N ASP A 267 0.03 16.63 -15.36
CA ASP A 267 -0.91 17.11 -16.36
C ASP A 267 -2.32 16.60 -16.07
N LYS A 268 -3.29 17.47 -16.28
CA LYS A 268 -4.73 17.18 -16.16
C LYS A 268 -5.04 15.87 -16.86
N LEU A 269 -5.65 14.92 -16.14
CA LEU A 269 -6.35 13.82 -16.80
C LEU A 269 -7.44 14.45 -17.68
N TYR A 270 -7.29 14.36 -18.99
CA TYR A 270 -8.14 15.07 -19.94
C TYR A 270 -9.50 14.41 -20.11
N SER A 271 -9.66 13.14 -19.70
CA SER A 271 -10.92 12.44 -19.81
C SER A 271 -11.12 11.40 -18.70
N MET A 272 -12.39 11.11 -18.39
CA MET A 272 -12.76 10.03 -17.48
C MET A 272 -12.23 8.66 -17.94
N ARG A 273 -12.12 8.46 -19.25
CA ARG A 273 -11.55 7.23 -19.82
C ARG A 273 -10.08 7.06 -19.48
N GLU A 274 -9.30 8.11 -19.61
CA GLU A 274 -7.88 8.10 -19.22
C GLU A 274 -7.70 7.85 -17.73
N THR A 275 -8.55 8.47 -16.90
CA THR A 275 -8.59 8.21 -15.46
C THR A 275 -8.81 6.74 -15.16
N LEU A 276 -9.77 6.10 -15.83
CA LEU A 276 -10.07 4.67 -15.64
C LEU A 276 -8.92 3.76 -16.11
N ILE A 277 -8.32 4.07 -17.26
CA ILE A 277 -7.19 3.31 -17.80
C ILE A 277 -5.98 3.43 -16.85
N HIS A 278 -5.67 4.64 -16.41
CA HIS A 278 -4.55 4.91 -15.52
C HIS A 278 -4.73 4.23 -14.16
N SER A 279 -5.92 4.35 -13.56
CA SER A 279 -6.22 3.69 -12.29
C SER A 279 -6.17 2.16 -12.39
N ALA A 280 -6.66 1.59 -13.49
CA ALA A 280 -6.56 0.14 -13.75
C ALA A 280 -5.09 -0.29 -13.87
N SER A 281 -4.26 0.52 -14.54
CA SER A 281 -2.85 0.31 -14.73
C SER A 281 -2.07 0.28 -13.43
N GLU A 282 -2.23 1.32 -12.61
CA GLU A 282 -1.57 1.40 -11.29
C GLU A 282 -2.00 0.27 -10.37
N THR A 283 -3.30 -0.03 -10.36
CA THR A 283 -3.82 -1.13 -9.54
C THR A 283 -3.32 -2.49 -10.01
N ALA A 284 -3.22 -2.71 -11.31
CA ALA A 284 -2.67 -3.96 -11.88
C ALA A 284 -1.20 -4.17 -11.47
N PHE A 285 -0.41 -3.11 -11.42
CA PHE A 285 0.95 -3.13 -10.89
C PHE A 285 0.96 -3.58 -9.42
N VAL A 286 0.12 -2.97 -8.58
CA VAL A 286 0.00 -3.34 -7.16
C VAL A 286 -0.42 -4.80 -7.01
N THR A 287 -1.43 -5.26 -7.77
CA THR A 287 -1.91 -6.65 -7.74
C THR A 287 -0.79 -7.66 -7.99
N PHE A 288 0.02 -7.41 -9.01
CA PHE A 288 1.15 -8.29 -9.34
C PHE A 288 2.14 -8.42 -8.18
N TRP A 289 2.49 -7.31 -7.55
CA TRP A 289 3.45 -7.32 -6.45
C TRP A 289 2.87 -7.88 -5.15
N VAL A 290 1.61 -7.61 -4.85
CA VAL A 290 0.90 -8.20 -3.69
C VAL A 290 0.82 -9.72 -3.84
N MET A 291 0.38 -10.22 -5.00
CA MET A 291 0.35 -11.65 -5.25
C MET A 291 1.73 -12.28 -5.10
N SER A 292 2.77 -11.62 -5.65
CA SER A 292 4.15 -12.12 -5.52
C SER A 292 4.60 -12.15 -4.05
N ALA A 293 4.24 -11.14 -3.27
CA ALA A 293 4.56 -11.09 -1.84
C ALA A 293 3.85 -12.20 -1.06
N TYR A 294 2.56 -12.44 -1.33
CA TYR A 294 1.82 -13.55 -0.71
C TYR A 294 2.45 -14.90 -1.04
N LEU A 295 2.79 -15.15 -2.30
CA LEU A 295 3.45 -16.38 -2.70
C LEU A 295 4.81 -16.56 -2.01
N ILE A 296 5.63 -15.51 -1.93
CA ILE A 296 6.92 -15.56 -1.24
C ILE A 296 6.70 -15.88 0.25
N PHE A 297 5.72 -15.23 0.87
CA PHE A 297 5.41 -15.44 2.28
C PHE A 297 4.93 -16.88 2.53
N GLU A 298 3.91 -17.35 1.84
CA GLU A 298 3.32 -18.70 1.99
C GLU A 298 4.36 -19.79 1.71
N PHE A 299 5.14 -19.63 0.65
CA PHE A 299 6.22 -20.59 0.37
C PHE A 299 7.33 -20.55 1.43
N SER A 300 7.64 -19.37 1.97
CA SER A 300 8.62 -19.27 3.06
C SER A 300 8.13 -20.00 4.30
N MET A 301 6.85 -19.87 4.67
CA MET A 301 6.22 -20.62 5.76
C MET A 301 6.24 -22.13 5.49
N LEU A 302 5.83 -22.51 4.29
CA LEU A 302 5.79 -23.93 3.88
C LEU A 302 7.17 -24.59 3.94
N PHE A 303 8.21 -23.92 3.46
CA PHE A 303 9.57 -24.49 3.40
C PHE A 303 10.35 -24.34 4.70
N SER A 304 10.09 -23.32 5.54
CA SER A 304 10.73 -23.16 6.82
C SER A 304 10.15 -24.07 7.89
N GLY A 305 8.91 -24.55 7.70
CA GLY A 305 8.19 -25.34 8.69
C GLY A 305 7.81 -24.58 9.96
N LEU A 306 7.90 -23.23 9.94
CA LEU A 306 7.42 -22.40 11.03
C LEU A 306 5.90 -22.46 11.07
N SER A 307 5.33 -22.58 12.28
CA SER A 307 3.89 -22.49 12.51
C SER A 307 3.53 -21.15 13.16
N GLU A 308 2.26 -20.77 13.08
CA GLU A 308 1.74 -19.60 13.82
C GLU A 308 2.01 -19.73 15.33
N ALA A 309 1.97 -20.96 15.87
CA ALA A 309 2.28 -21.24 17.28
C ALA A 309 3.75 -20.97 17.64
N ASP A 310 4.68 -21.15 16.70
CA ASP A 310 6.09 -20.80 16.91
C ASP A 310 6.26 -19.28 17.05
N LEU A 311 5.49 -18.52 16.27
CA LEU A 311 5.46 -17.06 16.34
C LEU A 311 4.86 -16.58 17.67
N ALA A 312 3.81 -17.22 18.18
CA ALA A 312 3.19 -16.88 19.46
C ALA A 312 4.15 -16.99 20.66
N SER A 313 5.08 -17.95 20.61
CA SER A 313 6.06 -18.12 21.69
C SER A 313 7.02 -16.93 21.86
N TYR A 314 7.13 -16.08 20.86
CA TYR A 314 7.93 -14.86 20.85
C TYR A 314 7.08 -13.58 20.89
N GLY A 315 5.77 -13.71 21.16
CA GLY A 315 4.76 -12.66 20.98
C GLY A 315 4.80 -11.49 21.95
N ASP A 316 5.59 -11.54 23.04
CA ASP A 316 5.67 -10.47 24.04
C ASP A 316 7.12 -10.06 24.35
N GLY A 317 7.26 -8.88 24.96
CA GLY A 317 8.55 -8.33 25.35
C GLY A 317 9.36 -7.69 24.22
N LEU A 318 10.63 -7.41 24.52
CA LEU A 318 11.53 -6.68 23.60
C LEU A 318 11.77 -7.45 22.30
N ILE A 319 11.87 -8.77 22.39
CA ILE A 319 12.12 -9.63 21.22
C ILE A 319 10.92 -9.54 20.26
N ALA A 320 9.69 -9.56 20.79
CA ALA A 320 8.48 -9.42 19.97
C ALA A 320 8.42 -8.07 19.25
N VAL A 321 8.75 -6.98 19.93
CA VAL A 321 8.79 -5.63 19.34
C VAL A 321 9.81 -5.56 18.21
N ILE A 322 11.04 -6.08 18.43
CA ILE A 322 12.09 -6.09 17.40
C ILE A 322 11.68 -6.97 16.22
N PHE A 323 11.17 -8.17 16.50
CA PHE A 323 10.77 -9.12 15.47
C PHE A 323 9.60 -8.58 14.63
N ALA A 324 8.60 -7.98 15.27
CA ALA A 324 7.47 -7.34 14.59
C ALA A 324 7.93 -6.17 13.71
N ALA A 325 8.88 -5.35 14.18
CA ALA A 325 9.47 -4.29 13.37
C ALA A 325 10.26 -4.85 12.18
N VAL A 326 11.00 -5.94 12.35
CA VAL A 326 11.74 -6.61 11.27
C VAL A 326 10.78 -7.23 10.23
N ILE A 327 9.69 -7.84 10.68
CA ILE A 327 8.64 -8.32 9.76
C ILE A 327 8.05 -7.17 8.95
N GLY A 328 7.86 -6.00 9.58
CA GLY A 328 7.40 -4.80 8.89
C GLY A 328 8.30 -4.33 7.74
N LEU A 329 9.60 -4.71 7.72
CA LEU A 329 10.51 -4.42 6.60
C LEU A 329 10.18 -5.21 5.33
N ILE A 330 9.41 -6.27 5.43
CA ILE A 330 9.01 -7.06 4.27
C ILE A 330 7.95 -6.25 3.51
N PRO A 331 8.24 -5.80 2.27
CA PRO A 331 7.30 -4.99 1.52
C PRO A 331 6.02 -5.78 1.23
N GLY A 332 4.88 -5.12 1.38
CA GLY A 332 3.58 -5.71 1.11
C GLY A 332 2.66 -5.75 2.33
N CYS A 333 1.35 -5.82 2.10
CA CYS A 333 0.35 -5.80 3.17
C CYS A 333 0.20 -7.15 3.87
N GLY A 334 0.65 -8.25 3.26
CA GLY A 334 0.51 -9.61 3.82
C GLY A 334 1.13 -9.77 5.21
N PRO A 335 2.42 -9.46 5.42
CA PRO A 335 3.06 -9.57 6.72
C PRO A 335 2.38 -8.76 7.82
N GLN A 336 1.80 -7.61 7.45
CA GLN A 336 1.05 -6.77 8.38
C GLN A 336 -0.33 -7.37 8.72
N ILE A 337 -1.01 -7.95 7.75
CA ILE A 337 -2.28 -8.67 7.98
C ILE A 337 -2.04 -9.79 9.00
N ILE A 338 -0.92 -10.51 8.87
CA ILE A 338 -0.57 -11.56 9.84
C ILE A 338 -0.29 -10.97 11.22
N ALA A 339 0.47 -9.89 11.32
CA ALA A 339 0.73 -9.24 12.58
C ALA A 339 -0.58 -8.78 13.26
N ILE A 340 -1.51 -8.20 12.50
CA ILE A 340 -2.83 -7.81 13.02
C ILE A 340 -3.65 -9.04 13.41
N THR A 341 -3.69 -10.08 12.59
CA THR A 341 -4.38 -11.33 12.92
C THR A 341 -3.79 -11.99 14.17
N ALA A 342 -2.46 -12.00 14.29
CA ALA A 342 -1.79 -12.48 15.49
C ALA A 342 -2.18 -11.65 16.72
N TYR A 343 -2.30 -10.33 16.57
CA TYR A 343 -2.75 -9.45 17.64
C TYR A 343 -4.21 -9.73 18.05
N THR A 344 -5.11 -9.90 17.10
CA THR A 344 -6.53 -10.20 17.40
C THR A 344 -6.75 -11.57 18.04
N LYS A 345 -5.75 -12.46 17.92
CA LYS A 345 -5.70 -13.78 18.58
C LYS A 345 -4.85 -13.78 19.85
N ASP A 346 -4.49 -12.61 20.39
CA ASP A 346 -3.63 -12.45 21.57
C ASP A 346 -2.24 -13.13 21.45
N LEU A 347 -1.76 -13.32 20.20
CA LEU A 347 -0.48 -13.94 19.93
C LEU A 347 0.69 -12.94 19.98
N ILE A 348 0.44 -11.65 19.81
CA ILE A 348 1.43 -10.59 19.96
C ILE A 348 0.87 -9.43 20.79
N SER A 349 1.76 -8.74 21.49
CA SER A 349 1.41 -7.59 22.31
C SER A 349 1.10 -6.32 21.48
N PHE A 350 0.35 -5.39 22.06
CA PHE A 350 0.06 -4.09 21.42
C PHE A 350 1.32 -3.30 21.05
N PRO A 351 2.39 -3.23 21.88
CA PRO A 351 3.66 -2.61 21.47
C PRO A 351 4.28 -3.24 20.22
N ALA A 352 4.21 -4.57 20.08
CA ALA A 352 4.70 -5.27 18.90
C ALA A 352 3.84 -4.93 17.66
N LEU A 353 2.52 -4.88 17.80
CA LEU A 353 1.62 -4.43 16.73
C LEU A 353 1.96 -3.02 16.25
N VAL A 354 2.16 -2.07 17.19
CA VAL A 354 2.50 -0.68 16.83
C VAL A 354 3.87 -0.61 16.16
N ALA A 355 4.86 -1.36 16.63
CA ALA A 355 6.16 -1.42 15.99
C ALA A 355 6.07 -1.97 14.57
N ASN A 356 5.30 -3.03 14.34
CA ASN A 356 5.02 -3.54 12.99
C ASN A 356 4.34 -2.49 12.12
N ALA A 357 3.27 -1.85 12.63
CA ALA A 357 2.50 -0.86 11.89
C ALA A 357 3.33 0.35 11.43
N ILE A 358 4.24 0.84 12.29
CA ILE A 358 5.11 2.00 11.98
C ILE A 358 6.24 1.62 11.04
N SER A 359 6.82 0.42 11.18
CA SER A 359 7.94 -0.04 10.34
C SER A 359 7.49 -0.49 8.95
N GLN A 360 6.20 -0.77 8.80
CA GLN A 360 5.66 -1.34 7.59
C GLN A 360 5.46 -0.26 6.52
N ASP A 361 6.09 -0.45 5.38
CA ASP A 361 6.03 0.46 4.25
C ASP A 361 4.88 0.13 3.28
N GLY A 362 4.24 -1.03 3.43
CA GLY A 362 3.14 -1.51 2.60
C GLY A 362 3.47 -1.62 1.13
N ASP A 363 2.41 -1.72 0.34
CA ASP A 363 2.52 -1.73 -1.12
C ASP A 363 2.95 -0.36 -1.68
N ALA A 364 2.88 0.69 -0.88
CA ALA A 364 3.33 2.03 -1.25
C ALA A 364 4.84 2.10 -1.51
N LEU A 365 5.63 1.19 -0.94
CA LEU A 365 7.06 1.13 -1.20
C LEU A 365 7.39 0.73 -2.66
N PHE A 366 6.56 -0.08 -3.30
CA PHE A 366 6.84 -0.59 -4.65
C PHE A 366 6.94 0.50 -5.72
N PRO A 367 6.01 1.48 -5.83
CA PRO A 367 6.16 2.61 -6.73
C PRO A 367 7.44 3.41 -6.48
N LEU A 368 7.81 3.59 -5.21
CA LEU A 368 9.04 4.28 -4.84
C LEU A 368 10.28 3.45 -5.23
N LEU A 369 10.26 2.13 -4.97
CA LEU A 369 11.35 1.22 -5.33
C LEU A 369 11.58 1.15 -6.84
N ALA A 370 10.50 1.12 -7.62
CA ALA A 370 10.58 1.10 -9.08
C ALA A 370 11.21 2.37 -9.65
N ARG A 371 10.96 3.53 -9.04
CA ARG A 371 11.40 4.83 -9.53
C ARG A 371 12.67 5.35 -8.86
N HIS A 372 12.85 5.08 -7.57
CA HIS A 372 13.93 5.65 -6.76
C HIS A 372 14.42 4.68 -5.69
N ARG A 373 15.18 3.66 -6.09
CA ARG A 373 15.65 2.56 -5.22
C ARG A 373 16.36 3.03 -3.94
N VAL A 374 17.17 4.08 -4.05
CA VAL A 374 17.92 4.62 -2.90
C VAL A 374 16.96 5.27 -1.90
N ALA A 375 15.98 6.04 -2.38
CA ALA A 375 14.98 6.63 -1.51
C ALA A 375 14.11 5.58 -0.82
N SER A 376 13.77 4.49 -1.53
CA SER A 376 13.03 3.36 -0.97
C SER A 376 13.81 2.68 0.17
N LEU A 377 15.08 2.34 -0.03
CA LEU A 377 15.91 1.73 1.01
C LEU A 377 16.06 2.63 2.24
N TRP A 378 16.27 3.93 2.03
CA TRP A 378 16.32 4.88 3.14
C TRP A 378 14.96 5.08 3.81
N ALA A 379 13.85 4.99 3.05
CA ALA A 379 12.50 5.04 3.62
C ALA A 379 12.31 3.91 4.63
N THR A 380 12.65 2.68 4.27
CA THR A 380 12.56 1.52 5.16
C THR A 380 13.42 1.70 6.44
N VAL A 381 14.60 2.31 6.35
CA VAL A 381 15.41 2.65 7.54
C VAL A 381 14.70 3.71 8.39
N HIS A 382 14.14 4.74 7.76
CA HIS A 382 13.47 5.84 8.47
C HIS A 382 12.13 5.44 9.09
N THR A 383 11.45 4.41 8.60
CA THR A 383 10.25 3.88 9.23
C THR A 383 10.58 2.93 10.38
N THR A 384 11.66 2.15 10.26
CA THR A 384 12.08 1.19 11.28
C THR A 384 12.59 1.85 12.56
N ILE A 385 13.35 2.94 12.46
CA ILE A 385 13.90 3.62 13.64
C ILE A 385 12.80 4.11 14.59
N PRO A 386 11.81 4.90 14.15
CA PRO A 386 10.71 5.33 15.02
C PRO A 386 9.84 4.15 15.48
N ALA A 387 9.67 3.10 14.66
CA ALA A 387 8.95 1.90 15.04
C ALA A 387 9.54 1.24 16.29
N LEU A 388 10.87 1.05 16.29
CA LEU A 388 11.58 0.50 17.46
C LEU A 388 11.50 1.43 18.66
N ILE A 389 11.70 2.73 18.48
CA ILE A 389 11.62 3.70 19.57
C ILE A 389 10.23 3.68 20.21
N VAL A 390 9.17 3.80 19.42
CA VAL A 390 7.79 3.85 19.90
C VAL A 390 7.38 2.50 20.49
N GLY A 391 7.71 1.39 19.84
CA GLY A 391 7.41 0.05 20.35
C GLY A 391 8.07 -0.23 21.70
N ILE A 392 9.34 0.14 21.86
CA ILE A 392 10.07 -0.03 23.15
C ILE A 392 9.47 0.88 24.22
N ILE A 393 9.13 2.13 23.90
CA ILE A 393 8.48 3.04 24.86
C ILE A 393 7.14 2.46 25.31
N LEU A 394 6.30 2.01 24.39
CA LEU A 394 5.02 1.41 24.72
C LEU A 394 5.17 0.15 25.55
N MET A 395 6.13 -0.71 25.22
CA MET A 395 6.44 -1.90 26.02
C MET A 395 6.84 -1.52 27.45
N ALA A 396 7.74 -0.53 27.62
CA ALA A 396 8.16 -0.07 28.94
C ALA A 396 6.99 0.50 29.76
N VAL A 397 6.09 1.23 29.13
CA VAL A 397 4.88 1.77 29.77
C VAL A 397 3.93 0.63 30.17
N SER A 398 3.69 -0.34 29.30
CA SER A 398 2.83 -1.49 29.60
C SER A 398 3.38 -2.31 30.77
N TYR A 399 4.70 -2.53 30.81
CA TYR A 399 5.35 -3.25 31.89
C TYR A 399 5.25 -2.51 33.24
N THR A 400 5.36 -1.18 33.25
CA THR A 400 5.25 -0.38 34.50
C THR A 400 3.82 -0.40 35.06
N HIS A 401 2.78 -0.45 34.23
CA HIS A 401 1.40 -0.56 34.68
C HIS A 401 1.06 -1.94 35.25
N LEU A 402 1.67 -3.01 34.73
CA LEU A 402 1.48 -4.38 35.24
C LEU A 402 2.24 -4.63 36.56
N THR A 403 3.32 -3.89 36.81
CA THR A 403 4.17 -4.09 38.01
C THR A 403 3.85 -3.13 39.15
N LEU A 404 3.05 -2.09 38.96
CA LEU A 404 2.60 -1.24 40.03
C LEU A 404 1.51 -2.00 40.83
N PRO A 405 1.72 -2.28 42.14
CA PRO A 405 0.68 -2.87 42.97
C PRO A 405 -0.51 -1.86 42.97
N THR A 406 -1.68 -2.32 42.53
CA THR A 406 -2.93 -1.64 42.81
C THR A 406 -2.99 -1.45 44.35
N LYS A 407 -2.59 -0.28 44.84
CA LYS A 407 -2.90 0.11 46.20
C LYS A 407 -4.41 0.15 46.32
N ALA A 408 -4.92 -0.85 47.09
CA ALA A 408 -6.29 -0.92 47.54
C ALA A 408 -6.65 0.33 48.35
#